data_4d6d3404f356317db48d41787a618210
#
_entry.id   4d6d3404f356317db48d41787a618210
#
_cell.length_a   1.000
_cell.length_b   1.000
_cell.length_c   1.000
_cell.angle_alpha   90.00
_cell.angle_beta   90.00
_cell.angle_gamma   90.00
#
_symmetry.space_group_name_H-M   'P 1'
#
loop_
_entity.id
_entity.type
_entity.pdbx_description
1 polymer ?
#
loop_
_entity_poly.entity_id
_entity_poly.type
_entity_poly.pdbx_seq_one_letter_code
_entity_poly.pdbx_strand_id
1 'polypeptide(L)'
;LYRQRFANGDANRLEYNKIQLEKINANNASRLNNSALRAQLEKLQALNGGHPLDFEATDYPQTQVLPDYSSLESEYLAADPTLKSLRSESESARREIKVNRALTLPKFDLGYRRNGGSESKMNGFKIGLSIPLWENRNTVKQAKAQAEYTVTNILANQQTLKATLRELYLQAEALANSRNEYAEALSSQRTDELLNKALETGQISMIDYFVEITLLYD
;
A
#
# COMPACT_ATOMS: atom_id res chain seq x y z
N LEU A 1 -21.36 40.78 1.18
CA LEU A 1 -21.77 41.29 2.49
C LEU A 1 -20.70 42.20 3.09
N TYR A 2 -19.46 41.75 3.34
CA TYR A 2 -18.41 42.54 4.02
C TYR A 2 -17.91 43.76 3.25
N ARG A 3 -17.80 43.70 1.91
CA ARG A 3 -17.51 44.84 1.07
C ARG A 3 -18.55 45.95 1.22
N GLN A 4 -19.81 45.59 1.37
CA GLN A 4 -20.89 46.54 1.58
C GLN A 4 -20.85 47.14 2.98
N ARG A 5 -20.62 46.33 4.04
CA ARG A 5 -20.49 46.83 5.41
C ARG A 5 -19.28 47.75 5.57
N PHE A 6 -18.14 47.43 4.95
CA PHE A 6 -16.96 48.31 4.95
C PHE A 6 -17.23 49.62 4.19
N ALA A 7 -17.93 49.53 3.04
CA ALA A 7 -18.29 50.74 2.29
C ALA A 7 -19.29 51.63 3.04
N ASN A 8 -20.15 51.06 3.87
CA ASN A 8 -21.12 51.76 4.70
C ASN A 8 -20.53 52.25 6.03
N GLY A 9 -19.27 51.96 6.33
CA GLY A 9 -18.64 52.33 7.60
C GLY A 9 -18.94 51.42 8.79
N ASP A 10 -19.68 50.30 8.54
CA ASP A 10 -20.11 49.34 9.57
C ASP A 10 -19.05 48.28 9.90
N ALA A 11 -17.90 48.32 9.25
CA ALA A 11 -16.79 47.39 9.48
C ALA A 11 -15.45 48.12 9.55
N ASN A 12 -14.61 47.67 10.47
CA ASN A 12 -13.26 48.18 10.65
C ASN A 12 -12.35 47.70 9.50
N ARG A 13 -11.39 48.57 9.09
CA ARG A 13 -10.40 48.21 8.05
C ARG A 13 -9.54 46.99 8.41
N LEU A 14 -9.25 46.80 9.71
CA LEU A 14 -8.51 45.64 10.19
C LEU A 14 -9.32 44.33 9.98
N GLU A 15 -10.61 44.38 10.26
CA GLU A 15 -11.55 43.25 10.02
C GLU A 15 -11.63 42.92 8.54
N TYR A 16 -11.78 43.92 7.69
CA TYR A 16 -11.77 43.73 6.25
C TYR A 16 -10.50 43.06 5.74
N ASN A 17 -9.35 43.49 6.20
CA ASN A 17 -8.06 42.92 5.82
C ASN A 17 -7.92 41.48 6.28
N LYS A 18 -8.36 41.13 7.51
CA LYS A 18 -8.34 39.79 8.05
C LYS A 18 -9.19 38.85 7.20
N ILE A 19 -10.38 39.27 6.82
CA ILE A 19 -11.27 38.47 5.95
C ILE A 19 -10.67 38.27 4.56
N GLN A 20 -9.99 39.26 4.00
CA GLN A 20 -9.29 39.09 2.74
C GLN A 20 -8.17 38.06 2.84
N LEU A 21 -7.44 38.01 3.97
CA LEU A 21 -6.42 37.00 4.22
C LEU A 21 -7.05 35.61 4.35
N GLU A 22 -8.14 35.45 5.09
CA GLU A 22 -8.84 34.17 5.22
C GLU A 22 -9.38 33.67 3.87
N LYS A 23 -9.91 34.56 3.04
CA LYS A 23 -10.29 34.21 1.67
C LYS A 23 -9.10 33.72 0.84
N ILE A 24 -7.94 34.33 0.99
CA ILE A 24 -6.71 33.92 0.30
C ILE A 24 -6.29 32.54 0.81
N ASN A 25 -6.33 32.30 2.12
CA ASN A 25 -6.01 31.02 2.73
C ASN A 25 -6.94 29.90 2.23
N ALA A 26 -8.24 30.13 2.25
CA ALA A 26 -9.22 29.17 1.74
C ALA A 26 -9.03 28.87 0.24
N ASN A 27 -8.75 29.89 -0.57
CA ASN A 27 -8.46 29.70 -1.99
C ASN A 27 -7.14 28.92 -2.20
N ASN A 28 -6.12 29.15 -1.37
CA ASN A 28 -4.87 28.41 -1.44
C ASN A 28 -5.08 26.95 -1.04
N ALA A 29 -5.82 26.68 0.02
CA ALA A 29 -6.17 25.33 0.44
C ALA A 29 -6.92 24.58 -0.69
N SER A 30 -7.90 25.24 -1.32
CA SER A 30 -8.63 24.67 -2.47
C SER A 30 -7.70 24.37 -3.66
N ARG A 31 -6.77 25.28 -3.98
CA ARG A 31 -5.80 25.05 -5.07
C ARG A 31 -4.85 23.89 -4.78
N LEU A 32 -4.36 23.79 -3.53
CA LEU A 32 -3.49 22.68 -3.10
C LEU A 32 -4.25 21.34 -3.17
N ASN A 33 -5.49 21.32 -2.71
CA ASN A 33 -6.31 20.12 -2.79
C ASN A 33 -6.58 19.70 -4.24
N ASN A 34 -6.92 20.62 -5.13
CA ASN A 34 -7.08 20.35 -6.54
C ASN A 34 -5.78 19.85 -7.21
N SER A 35 -4.62 20.38 -6.79
CA SER A 35 -3.33 19.90 -7.28
C SER A 35 -3.05 18.47 -6.79
N ALA A 36 -3.35 18.18 -5.52
CA ALA A 36 -3.20 16.85 -4.95
C ALA A 36 -4.12 15.84 -5.65
N LEU A 37 -5.39 16.21 -5.91
CA LEU A 37 -6.33 15.38 -6.65
C LEU A 37 -5.78 15.02 -8.04
N ARG A 38 -5.31 16.01 -8.80
CA ARG A 38 -4.72 15.77 -10.13
C ARG A 38 -3.52 14.82 -10.04
N ALA A 39 -2.63 15.03 -9.08
CA ALA A 39 -1.47 14.15 -8.87
C ALA A 39 -1.88 12.70 -8.55
N GLN A 40 -2.95 12.48 -7.81
CA GLN A 40 -3.46 11.13 -7.54
C GLN A 40 -4.12 10.51 -8.78
N LEU A 41 -4.86 11.28 -9.57
CA LEU A 41 -5.41 10.80 -10.84
C LEU A 41 -4.32 10.41 -11.83
N GLU A 42 -3.24 11.18 -11.95
CA GLU A 42 -2.08 10.82 -12.76
C GLU A 42 -1.42 9.51 -12.29
N LYS A 43 -1.32 9.29 -10.97
CA LYS A 43 -0.82 8.01 -10.43
C LYS A 43 -1.75 6.85 -10.78
N LEU A 44 -3.07 7.04 -10.66
CA LEU A 44 -4.05 6.02 -11.07
C LEU A 44 -3.95 5.71 -12.56
N GLN A 45 -3.80 6.73 -13.41
CA GLN A 45 -3.61 6.55 -14.83
C GLN A 45 -2.33 5.78 -15.13
N ALA A 46 -1.22 6.09 -14.45
CA ALA A 46 0.04 5.35 -14.59
C ALA A 46 -0.12 3.87 -14.21
N LEU A 47 -0.85 3.56 -13.12
CA LEU A 47 -1.16 2.19 -12.71
C LEU A 47 -2.10 1.46 -13.71
N ASN A 48 -2.91 2.20 -14.44
CA ASN A 48 -3.78 1.68 -15.50
C ASN A 48 -3.09 1.60 -16.88
N GLY A 49 -1.77 1.52 -16.91
CA GLY A 49 -1.02 1.40 -18.16
C GLY A 49 -1.00 2.67 -19.01
N GLY A 50 -1.23 3.84 -18.42
CA GLY A 50 -1.29 5.14 -19.11
C GLY A 50 -2.66 5.49 -19.69
N HIS A 51 -3.64 4.60 -19.57
CA HIS A 51 -5.00 4.88 -20.04
C HIS A 51 -5.76 5.76 -19.04
N PRO A 52 -6.47 6.82 -19.49
CA PRO A 52 -7.27 7.64 -18.61
C PRO A 52 -8.38 6.80 -17.93
N LEU A 53 -8.62 7.09 -16.68
CA LEU A 53 -9.72 6.51 -15.91
C LEU A 53 -10.84 7.55 -15.84
N ASP A 54 -12.01 7.14 -16.25
CA ASP A 54 -13.24 7.92 -16.06
C ASP A 54 -13.71 7.68 -14.63
N PHE A 55 -13.29 8.57 -13.72
CA PHE A 55 -13.54 8.43 -12.30
C PHE A 55 -14.41 9.60 -11.83
N GLU A 56 -15.69 9.35 -11.66
CA GLU A 56 -16.69 10.32 -11.20
C GLU A 56 -17.19 10.04 -9.77
N ALA A 57 -16.37 9.43 -8.90
CA ALA A 57 -16.80 9.22 -7.53
C ALA A 57 -16.87 10.57 -6.80
N THR A 58 -18.07 11.02 -6.51
CA THR A 58 -18.36 12.25 -5.76
C THR A 58 -18.64 12.00 -4.29
N ASP A 59 -18.94 10.75 -3.94
CA ASP A 59 -19.33 10.38 -2.59
C ASP A 59 -18.24 9.59 -1.89
N TYR A 60 -18.08 9.82 -0.59
CA TYR A 60 -17.23 8.98 0.24
C TYR A 60 -17.80 7.57 0.32
N PRO A 61 -16.97 6.52 0.19
CA PRO A 61 -17.43 5.16 0.37
C PRO A 61 -17.99 4.98 1.78
N GLN A 62 -19.08 4.21 1.87
CA GLN A 62 -19.64 3.89 3.19
C GLN A 62 -18.58 3.21 4.04
N THR A 63 -18.45 3.67 5.28
CA THR A 63 -17.48 3.10 6.22
C THR A 63 -17.91 1.68 6.56
N GLN A 64 -17.07 0.73 6.21
CA GLN A 64 -17.29 -0.67 6.57
C GLN A 64 -16.98 -0.86 8.07
N VAL A 65 -17.74 -1.75 8.71
CA VAL A 65 -17.44 -2.19 10.08
C VAL A 65 -16.13 -2.98 10.02
N LEU A 66 -15.20 -2.66 10.91
CA LEU A 66 -13.96 -3.41 11.02
C LEU A 66 -14.27 -4.87 11.40
N PRO A 67 -13.80 -5.85 10.61
CA PRO A 67 -13.96 -7.26 10.96
C PRO A 67 -13.12 -7.62 12.20
N ASP A 68 -13.38 -8.79 12.77
CA ASP A 68 -12.53 -9.31 13.82
C ASP A 68 -11.07 -9.46 13.35
N TYR A 69 -10.13 -9.04 14.19
CA TYR A 69 -8.71 -9.02 13.86
C TYR A 69 -8.17 -10.41 13.48
N SER A 70 -8.58 -11.47 14.18
CA SER A 70 -8.07 -12.82 13.91
C SER A 70 -8.50 -13.35 12.55
N SER A 71 -9.74 -13.04 12.15
CA SER A 71 -10.26 -13.38 10.83
C SER A 71 -9.52 -12.61 9.73
N LEU A 72 -9.35 -11.32 9.93
CA LEU A 72 -8.62 -10.45 9.01
C LEU A 72 -7.16 -10.89 8.85
N GLU A 73 -6.47 -11.21 9.96
CA GLU A 73 -5.09 -11.68 9.93
C GLU A 73 -4.96 -12.98 9.12
N SER A 74 -5.85 -13.93 9.35
CA SER A 74 -5.80 -15.22 8.66
C SER A 74 -6.03 -15.08 7.16
N GLU A 75 -7.00 -14.26 6.76
CA GLU A 75 -7.32 -13.98 5.37
C GLU A 75 -6.18 -13.23 4.66
N TYR A 76 -5.65 -12.20 5.30
CA TYR A 76 -4.55 -11.40 4.78
C TYR A 76 -3.30 -12.25 4.53
N LEU A 77 -2.87 -13.08 5.49
CA LEU A 77 -1.70 -13.95 5.35
C LEU A 77 -1.91 -15.06 4.31
N ALA A 78 -3.14 -15.50 4.09
CA ALA A 78 -3.46 -16.47 3.05
C ALA A 78 -3.47 -15.83 1.65
N ALA A 79 -3.93 -14.59 1.55
CA ALA A 79 -4.06 -13.87 0.27
C ALA A 79 -2.75 -13.23 -0.19
N ASP A 80 -1.81 -12.90 0.72
CA ASP A 80 -0.62 -12.12 0.44
C ASP A 80 0.25 -12.72 -0.68
N PRO A 81 0.52 -11.95 -1.77
CA PRO A 81 1.27 -12.44 -2.92
C PRO A 81 2.74 -12.72 -2.60
N THR A 82 3.32 -11.94 -1.68
CA THR A 82 4.73 -12.07 -1.27
C THR A 82 4.94 -13.38 -0.54
N LEU A 83 4.05 -13.72 0.39
CA LEU A 83 4.11 -15.01 1.08
C LEU A 83 3.89 -16.20 0.13
N LYS A 84 3.00 -16.05 -0.87
CA LYS A 84 2.83 -17.08 -1.90
C LYS A 84 4.10 -17.30 -2.72
N SER A 85 4.75 -16.21 -3.13
CA SER A 85 6.03 -16.25 -3.84
C SER A 85 7.12 -16.91 -3.01
N LEU A 86 7.29 -16.50 -1.76
CA LEU A 86 8.27 -17.07 -0.84
C LEU A 86 8.05 -18.57 -0.56
N ARG A 87 6.78 -19.00 -0.47
CA ARG A 87 6.45 -20.44 -0.34
C ARG A 87 6.87 -21.24 -1.59
N SER A 88 6.64 -20.68 -2.79
CA SER A 88 7.08 -21.30 -4.05
C SER A 88 8.60 -21.36 -4.15
N GLU A 89 9.30 -20.33 -3.72
CA GLU A 89 10.76 -20.32 -3.63
C GLU A 89 11.28 -21.39 -2.66
N SER A 90 10.67 -21.51 -1.47
CA SER A 90 11.02 -22.54 -0.50
C SER A 90 10.81 -23.96 -1.05
N GLU A 91 9.71 -24.17 -1.81
CA GLU A 91 9.48 -25.45 -2.46
C GLU A 91 10.55 -25.75 -3.53
N SER A 92 10.93 -24.75 -4.32
CA SER A 92 12.00 -24.86 -5.30
C SER A 92 13.34 -25.20 -4.65
N ALA A 93 13.70 -24.53 -3.56
CA ALA A 93 14.91 -24.80 -2.80
C ALA A 93 14.93 -26.23 -2.21
N ARG A 94 13.78 -26.73 -1.76
CA ARG A 94 13.65 -28.14 -1.32
C ARG A 94 13.83 -29.12 -2.46
N ARG A 95 13.35 -28.82 -3.67
CA ARG A 95 13.56 -29.64 -4.86
C ARG A 95 15.03 -29.64 -5.29
N GLU A 96 15.70 -28.52 -5.13
CA GLU A 96 17.13 -28.37 -5.45
C GLU A 96 18.02 -29.28 -4.60
N ILE A 97 17.65 -29.58 -3.36
CA ILE A 97 18.34 -30.57 -2.54
C ILE A 97 18.34 -31.95 -3.23
N LYS A 98 17.20 -32.34 -3.83
CA LYS A 98 17.09 -33.63 -4.55
C LYS A 98 17.95 -33.63 -5.82
N VAL A 99 17.97 -32.52 -6.56
CA VAL A 99 18.81 -32.36 -7.75
C VAL A 99 20.29 -32.46 -7.38
N ASN A 100 20.73 -31.71 -6.35
CA ASN A 100 22.12 -31.76 -5.89
C ASN A 100 22.54 -33.13 -5.38
N ARG A 101 21.61 -33.90 -4.76
CA ARG A 101 21.89 -35.31 -4.42
C ARG A 101 22.04 -36.19 -5.67
N ALA A 102 21.19 -35.98 -6.68
CA ALA A 102 21.28 -36.73 -7.93
C ALA A 102 22.59 -36.45 -8.67
N LEU A 103 23.11 -35.22 -8.60
CA LEU A 103 24.37 -34.82 -9.21
C LEU A 103 25.60 -35.48 -8.54
N THR A 104 25.47 -36.07 -7.34
CA THR A 104 26.52 -36.84 -6.71
C THR A 104 26.59 -38.28 -7.18
N LEU A 105 25.58 -38.73 -7.94
CA LEU A 105 25.55 -40.09 -8.49
C LEU A 105 26.38 -40.21 -9.78
N PRO A 106 26.88 -41.39 -10.14
CA PRO A 106 27.55 -41.62 -11.42
C PRO A 106 26.63 -41.28 -12.60
N LYS A 107 27.17 -40.60 -13.59
CA LYS A 107 26.44 -40.28 -14.83
C LYS A 107 26.82 -41.29 -15.92
N PHE A 108 25.80 -41.82 -16.58
CA PHE A 108 25.94 -42.69 -17.72
C PHE A 108 25.73 -41.87 -19.00
N ASP A 109 26.68 -42.02 -19.93
CA ASP A 109 26.62 -41.37 -21.25
C ASP A 109 26.51 -42.50 -22.31
N LEU A 110 25.42 -42.52 -23.02
CA LEU A 110 25.18 -43.43 -24.14
C LEU A 110 25.07 -42.60 -25.41
N GLY A 111 25.92 -42.88 -26.36
CA GLY A 111 25.91 -42.16 -27.62
C GLY A 111 26.13 -43.11 -28.80
N TYR A 112 25.56 -42.73 -29.96
CA TYR A 112 25.90 -43.31 -31.26
C TYR A 112 26.66 -42.29 -32.07
N ARG A 113 27.86 -42.64 -32.49
CA ARG A 113 28.69 -41.79 -33.31
C ARG A 113 28.81 -42.36 -34.71
N ARG A 114 28.50 -41.53 -35.72
CA ARG A 114 28.70 -41.82 -37.12
C ARG A 114 29.70 -40.81 -37.66
N ASN A 115 30.90 -41.27 -38.05
CA ASN A 115 31.84 -40.45 -38.77
C ASN A 115 31.75 -40.77 -40.27
N GLY A 116 31.39 -39.75 -41.07
CA GLY A 116 31.37 -39.83 -42.53
C GLY A 116 32.54 -39.04 -43.10
N GLY A 117 33.67 -39.70 -43.34
CA GLY A 117 34.76 -39.18 -44.15
C GLY A 117 34.77 -39.87 -45.50
N SER A 118 35.41 -39.27 -46.51
CA SER A 118 35.43 -39.72 -47.88
C SER A 118 36.02 -41.15 -48.07
N GLU A 119 36.82 -41.64 -47.14
CA GLU A 119 37.54 -42.90 -47.26
C GLU A 119 37.19 -44.00 -46.28
N SER A 120 36.54 -43.68 -45.14
CA SER A 120 36.02 -44.74 -44.22
C SER A 120 34.80 -44.30 -43.47
N LYS A 121 33.73 -45.08 -43.56
CA LYS A 121 32.53 -44.93 -42.75
C LYS A 121 32.69 -45.75 -41.47
N MET A 122 32.96 -45.10 -40.34
CA MET A 122 33.01 -45.76 -39.06
C MET A 122 31.77 -45.40 -38.21
N ASN A 123 31.02 -46.43 -37.84
CA ASN A 123 29.86 -46.31 -36.95
C ASN A 123 30.23 -47.00 -35.61
N GLY A 124 29.91 -46.35 -34.49
CA GLY A 124 30.21 -46.94 -33.20
C GLY A 124 29.25 -46.47 -32.08
N PHE A 125 29.06 -47.30 -31.10
CA PHE A 125 28.40 -46.94 -29.86
C PHE A 125 29.45 -46.43 -28.86
N LYS A 126 29.12 -45.33 -28.19
CA LYS A 126 29.92 -44.81 -27.11
C LYS A 126 29.18 -45.05 -25.78
N ILE A 127 29.84 -45.73 -24.87
CA ILE A 127 29.37 -45.87 -23.49
C ILE A 127 30.40 -45.16 -22.61
N GLY A 128 29.93 -44.21 -21.81
CA GLY A 128 30.75 -43.47 -20.86
C GLY A 128 30.16 -43.57 -19.45
N LEU A 129 31.02 -43.61 -18.45
CA LEU A 129 30.68 -43.52 -17.04
C LEU A 129 31.53 -42.39 -16.45
N SER A 130 30.87 -41.37 -15.88
CA SER A 130 31.51 -40.28 -15.17
C SER A 130 31.14 -40.35 -13.70
N ILE A 131 32.13 -40.47 -12.83
CA ILE A 131 31.98 -40.54 -11.38
C ILE A 131 32.49 -39.21 -10.77
N PRO A 132 31.58 -38.35 -10.23
CA PRO A 132 31.96 -37.09 -9.60
C PRO A 132 32.52 -37.32 -8.20
N LEU A 133 33.83 -37.46 -8.08
CA LEU A 133 34.49 -37.79 -6.80
C LEU A 133 34.51 -36.62 -5.81
N TRP A 134 34.71 -35.40 -6.27
CA TRP A 134 34.88 -34.19 -5.42
C TRP A 134 34.05 -33.00 -5.89
N GLU A 135 33.59 -33.00 -7.11
CA GLU A 135 32.93 -31.87 -7.78
C GLU A 135 31.72 -31.35 -7.02
N ASN A 136 30.93 -32.24 -6.40
CA ASN A 136 29.67 -31.91 -5.73
C ASN A 136 29.72 -32.05 -4.21
N ARG A 137 30.91 -32.06 -3.58
CA ARG A 137 31.09 -32.38 -2.17
C ARG A 137 30.25 -31.55 -1.20
N ASN A 138 30.08 -30.22 -1.47
CA ASN A 138 29.40 -29.30 -0.59
C ASN A 138 28.04 -28.79 -1.17
N THR A 139 27.69 -29.14 -2.40
CA THR A 139 26.48 -28.65 -3.07
C THR A 139 25.20 -29.02 -2.33
N VAL A 140 25.12 -30.25 -1.81
CA VAL A 140 23.97 -30.70 -1.00
C VAL A 140 23.88 -29.95 0.32
N LYS A 141 25.01 -29.63 0.96
CA LYS A 141 25.05 -28.86 2.21
C LYS A 141 24.59 -27.41 1.95
N GLN A 142 25.06 -26.82 0.87
CA GLN A 142 24.66 -25.48 0.44
C GLN A 142 23.14 -25.44 0.12
N ALA A 143 22.62 -26.41 -0.65
CA ALA A 143 21.20 -26.48 -0.98
C ALA A 143 20.32 -26.64 0.27
N LYS A 144 20.78 -27.40 1.28
CA LYS A 144 20.07 -27.51 2.57
C LYS A 144 20.05 -26.18 3.31
N ALA A 145 21.20 -25.50 3.43
CA ALA A 145 21.28 -24.20 4.09
C ALA A 145 20.40 -23.16 3.37
N GLN A 146 20.35 -23.17 2.03
CA GLN A 146 19.46 -22.32 1.25
C GLN A 146 17.98 -22.61 1.53
N ALA A 147 17.60 -23.88 1.63
CA ALA A 147 16.22 -24.26 1.98
C ALA A 147 15.83 -23.82 3.40
N GLU A 148 16.74 -23.91 4.37
CA GLU A 148 16.53 -23.40 5.73
C GLU A 148 16.41 -21.87 5.75
N TYR A 149 17.24 -21.16 4.98
CA TYR A 149 17.17 -19.73 4.81
C TYR A 149 15.80 -19.29 4.28
N THR A 150 15.27 -19.95 3.22
CA THR A 150 13.96 -19.59 2.67
C THR A 150 12.83 -19.79 3.69
N VAL A 151 12.87 -20.84 4.51
CA VAL A 151 11.89 -21.06 5.59
C VAL A 151 11.96 -19.94 6.63
N THR A 152 13.17 -19.57 7.06
CA THR A 152 13.37 -18.47 8.01
C THR A 152 12.89 -17.13 7.44
N ASN A 153 13.12 -16.89 6.15
CA ASN A 153 12.65 -15.70 5.45
C ASN A 153 11.12 -15.61 5.41
N ILE A 154 10.43 -16.73 5.18
CA ILE A 154 8.96 -16.78 5.27
C ILE A 154 8.50 -16.38 6.67
N LEU A 155 9.08 -16.93 7.73
CA LEU A 155 8.71 -16.61 9.11
C LEU A 155 8.94 -15.14 9.43
N ALA A 156 10.08 -14.59 9.04
CA ALA A 156 10.40 -13.17 9.23
C ALA A 156 9.39 -12.25 8.52
N ASN A 157 9.07 -12.54 7.25
CA ASN A 157 8.08 -11.77 6.50
C ASN A 157 6.68 -11.89 7.11
N GLN A 158 6.27 -13.07 7.56
CA GLN A 158 5.00 -13.24 8.26
C GLN A 158 4.91 -12.37 9.52
N GLN A 159 5.97 -12.31 10.33
CA GLN A 159 5.98 -11.47 11.54
C GLN A 159 5.91 -9.97 11.20
N THR A 160 6.63 -9.54 10.17
CA THR A 160 6.57 -8.15 9.70
C THR A 160 5.16 -7.80 9.21
N LEU A 161 4.56 -8.65 8.38
CA LEU A 161 3.20 -8.45 7.88
C LEU A 161 2.15 -8.40 9.01
N LYS A 162 2.27 -9.30 10.00
CA LYS A 162 1.40 -9.28 11.19
C LYS A 162 1.55 -7.98 11.98
N ALA A 163 2.79 -7.53 12.20
CA ALA A 163 3.04 -6.29 12.92
C ALA A 163 2.43 -5.08 12.20
N THR A 164 2.65 -4.98 10.90
CA THR A 164 2.08 -3.91 10.06
C THR A 164 0.54 -3.96 10.05
N LEU A 165 -0.04 -5.14 9.90
CA LEU A 165 -1.49 -5.30 9.94
C LEU A 165 -2.06 -4.89 11.30
N ARG A 166 -1.40 -5.28 12.39
CA ARG A 166 -1.83 -4.92 13.74
C ARG A 166 -1.78 -3.41 13.98
N GLU A 167 -0.71 -2.77 13.52
CA GLU A 167 -0.58 -1.32 13.59
C GLU A 167 -1.73 -0.62 12.85
N LEU A 168 -1.97 -1.00 11.59
CA LEU A 168 -3.05 -0.43 10.78
C LEU A 168 -4.44 -0.69 11.37
N TYR A 169 -4.65 -1.88 11.94
CA TYR A 169 -5.90 -2.22 12.59
C TYR A 169 -6.18 -1.34 13.81
N LEU A 170 -5.17 -1.15 14.67
CA LEU A 170 -5.28 -0.29 15.86
C LEU A 170 -5.50 1.18 15.46
N GLN A 171 -4.85 1.66 14.40
CA GLN A 171 -5.08 3.00 13.87
C GLN A 171 -6.51 3.15 13.34
N ALA A 172 -7.00 2.16 12.59
CA ALA A 172 -8.36 2.18 12.06
C ALA A 172 -9.41 2.14 13.18
N GLU A 173 -9.19 1.34 14.23
CA GLU A 173 -10.05 1.29 15.43
C GLU A 173 -10.08 2.64 16.15
N ALA A 174 -8.93 3.24 16.39
CA ALA A 174 -8.82 4.55 17.02
C ALA A 174 -9.54 5.65 16.20
N LEU A 175 -9.34 5.66 14.88
CA LEU A 175 -10.02 6.60 13.99
C LEU A 175 -11.53 6.37 13.94
N ALA A 176 -11.99 5.11 13.99
CA ALA A 176 -13.42 4.80 14.04
C ALA A 176 -14.07 5.31 15.32
N ASN A 177 -13.39 5.17 16.45
CA ASN A 177 -13.86 5.69 17.75
C ASN A 177 -13.89 7.23 17.72
N SER A 178 -12.81 7.89 17.30
CA SER A 178 -12.77 9.35 17.18
C SER A 178 -13.87 9.87 16.26
N ARG A 179 -14.07 9.25 15.10
CA ARG A 179 -15.17 9.62 14.19
C ARG A 179 -16.53 9.56 14.88
N ASN A 180 -16.79 8.52 15.65
CA ASN A 180 -18.07 8.37 16.35
C ASN A 180 -18.25 9.46 17.41
N GLU A 181 -17.20 9.78 18.18
CA GLU A 181 -17.20 10.87 19.17
C GLU A 181 -17.46 12.24 18.51
N TYR A 182 -16.78 12.53 17.38
CA TYR A 182 -17.03 13.76 16.63
C TYR A 182 -18.46 13.79 16.05
N ALA A 183 -18.93 12.69 15.48
CA ALA A 183 -20.28 12.62 14.92
C ALA A 183 -21.36 12.86 15.99
N GLU A 184 -21.18 12.32 17.21
CA GLU A 184 -22.08 12.56 18.33
C GLU A 184 -22.02 14.02 18.80
N ALA A 185 -20.84 14.59 18.96
CA ALA A 185 -20.65 15.98 19.35
C ALA A 185 -21.29 16.94 18.34
N LEU A 186 -21.02 16.76 17.05
CA LEU A 186 -21.55 17.61 15.97
C LEU A 186 -23.09 17.49 15.87
N SER A 187 -23.64 16.28 15.99
CA SER A 187 -25.08 16.06 15.90
C SER A 187 -25.86 16.63 17.10
N SER A 188 -25.25 16.62 18.30
CA SER A 188 -25.90 17.06 19.52
C SER A 188 -25.85 18.57 19.74
N GLN A 189 -24.83 19.26 19.23
CA GLN A 189 -24.58 20.65 19.59
C GLN A 189 -25.15 21.70 18.63
N ARG A 190 -25.48 21.33 17.38
CA ARG A 190 -25.97 22.27 16.32
C ARG A 190 -25.20 23.60 16.32
N THR A 191 -23.88 23.52 16.49
CA THR A 191 -23.02 24.68 16.70
C THR A 191 -23.07 25.67 15.53
N ASP A 192 -23.22 25.18 14.32
CA ASP A 192 -23.35 25.97 13.08
C ASP A 192 -24.64 26.84 13.11
N GLU A 193 -25.78 26.28 13.51
CA GLU A 193 -27.03 27.03 13.65
C GLU A 193 -26.93 28.09 14.75
N LEU A 194 -26.31 27.76 15.87
CA LEU A 194 -26.10 28.68 16.99
C LEU A 194 -25.17 29.84 16.63
N LEU A 195 -24.07 29.54 15.93
CA LEU A 195 -23.14 30.55 15.45
C LEU A 195 -23.78 31.51 14.45
N ASN A 196 -24.57 30.97 13.50
CA ASN A 196 -25.31 31.79 12.56
C ASN A 196 -26.29 32.73 13.28
N LYS A 197 -27.06 32.22 14.23
CA LYS A 197 -28.01 33.00 15.02
C LYS A 197 -27.33 34.07 15.88
N ALA A 198 -26.22 33.71 16.53
CA ALA A 198 -25.44 34.65 17.33
C ALA A 198 -24.85 35.79 16.49
N LEU A 199 -24.43 35.49 15.26
CA LEU A 199 -23.97 36.50 14.30
C LEU A 199 -25.10 37.41 13.81
N GLU A 200 -26.28 36.82 13.47
CA GLU A 200 -27.46 37.58 13.03
C GLU A 200 -27.97 38.55 14.11
N THR A 201 -27.93 38.11 15.36
CA THR A 201 -28.37 38.91 16.52
C THR A 201 -27.30 39.86 17.02
N GLY A 202 -26.09 39.85 16.44
CA GLY A 202 -24.98 40.75 16.83
C GLY A 202 -24.32 40.37 18.16
N GLN A 203 -24.55 39.18 18.68
CA GLN A 203 -23.95 38.68 19.92
C GLN A 203 -22.47 38.33 19.76
N ILE A 204 -22.05 37.94 18.56
CA ILE A 204 -20.66 37.70 18.21
C ILE A 204 -20.25 38.56 17.02
N SER A 205 -18.97 38.90 16.96
CA SER A 205 -18.43 39.57 15.77
C SER A 205 -18.25 38.57 14.63
N MET A 206 -18.17 39.04 13.39
CA MET A 206 -17.88 38.18 12.26
C MET A 206 -16.50 37.55 12.35
N ILE A 207 -15.57 38.15 13.05
CA ILE A 207 -14.24 37.58 13.27
C ILE A 207 -14.35 36.35 14.18
N ASP A 208 -15.09 36.49 15.29
CA ASP A 208 -15.34 35.40 16.19
C ASP A 208 -16.09 34.29 15.49
N TYR A 209 -17.11 34.62 14.68
CA TYR A 209 -17.80 33.65 13.84
C TYR A 209 -16.84 32.86 12.93
N PHE A 210 -15.91 33.52 12.23
CA PHE A 210 -14.95 32.82 11.37
C PHE A 210 -13.94 31.98 12.16
N VAL A 211 -13.52 32.41 13.33
CA VAL A 211 -12.65 31.59 14.18
C VAL A 211 -13.37 30.33 14.62
N GLU A 212 -14.60 30.46 15.10
CA GLU A 212 -15.40 29.34 15.59
C GLU A 212 -15.81 28.39 14.45
N ILE A 213 -16.21 28.92 13.28
CA ILE A 213 -16.58 28.07 12.15
C ILE A 213 -15.38 27.32 11.56
N THR A 214 -14.19 27.96 11.56
CA THR A 214 -12.96 27.28 11.13
C THR A 214 -12.60 26.15 12.08
N LEU A 215 -12.70 26.38 13.39
CA LEU A 215 -12.49 25.34 14.41
C LEU A 215 -13.47 24.18 14.29
N LEU A 216 -14.70 24.46 13.82
CA LEU A 216 -15.73 23.43 13.64
C LEU A 216 -15.45 22.52 12.43
N TYR A 217 -14.76 23.03 11.41
CA TYR A 217 -14.49 22.32 10.16
C TYR A 217 -13.05 21.79 10.02
N ASP A 218 -12.12 22.13 10.94
CA ASP A 218 -10.78 21.57 11.02
C ASP A 218 -10.74 20.25 11.81
#